data_32f361c573ed24dbdd74f89b0cf54dbc
#
_entry.id   32f361c573ed24dbdd74f89b0cf54dbc
#
_cell.length_a   1.000
_cell.length_b   1.000
_cell.length_c   1.000
_cell.angle_alpha   90.00
_cell.angle_beta   90.00
_cell.angle_gamma   90.00
#
_symmetry.space_group_name_H-M   'P 1'
#
loop_
_entity.id
_entity.type
_entity.pdbx_description
1 polymer ?
#
loop_
_entity_poly.entity_id
_entity_poly.type
_entity_poly.pdbx_seq_one_letter_code
_entity_poly.pdbx_strand_id
1 'polypeptide(L)'
;MNKKFLDLGYQPLANKYLKTYKKLSLKKNELFKLSVNFNTKTKLVSLNKKIPDKKMFDDEYPYKSSMSKTMLNSFKTLSKKIKKRFKPKMFLEIGSNDGALIQNFNKNNVVCVEPCSNLAKITKKKGYDTFSEYWNLSLAKKIKSKVNKVNVIYSANTLTHINDLDDVFKSISYLLDKDGVLIVEDPSFLECIKKVSYDQFYNEHIYIFSVLSVKNLIKKFNFELFDVEILSTHGGSLRYYIKHKNNNKIKIKKSVSLQLSREIKFGLHNYSTYKKFGISVKKSKNDLIKIFKKLKDKN
;
A
#
# COMPACT_ATOMS: atom_id res chain seq x y z
N MET A 1 -18.07 -13.57 -0.11
CA MET A 1 -18.26 -13.79 1.34
C MET A 1 -16.93 -13.58 2.05
N ASN A 2 -16.92 -12.81 3.15
CA ASN A 2 -15.73 -12.60 3.96
C ASN A 2 -15.62 -13.70 5.03
N LYS A 3 -14.41 -14.30 5.16
CA LYS A 3 -14.11 -15.33 6.16
C LYS A 3 -12.94 -14.87 7.02
N LYS A 4 -13.17 -14.70 8.33
CA LYS A 4 -12.11 -14.32 9.29
C LYS A 4 -11.10 -15.47 9.43
N PHE A 5 -9.81 -15.15 9.38
CA PHE A 5 -8.74 -16.14 9.55
C PHE A 5 -7.69 -15.76 10.60
N LEU A 6 -7.62 -14.48 10.99
CA LEU A 6 -6.69 -13.98 11.99
C LEU A 6 -7.40 -13.01 12.93
N ASP A 7 -7.07 -13.10 14.22
CA ASP A 7 -7.53 -12.18 15.26
C ASP A 7 -6.36 -11.87 16.19
N LEU A 8 -5.91 -10.61 16.15
CA LEU A 8 -4.78 -10.10 16.94
C LEU A 8 -5.24 -9.32 18.19
N GLY A 9 -6.54 -9.37 18.52
CA GLY A 9 -7.09 -8.69 19.67
C GLY A 9 -7.27 -7.19 19.47
N TYR A 10 -7.09 -6.42 20.52
CA TYR A 10 -7.14 -4.96 20.52
C TYR A 10 -5.72 -4.42 20.49
N GLN A 11 -5.45 -3.49 19.56
CA GLN A 11 -4.12 -2.92 19.33
C GLN A 11 -4.21 -1.39 19.28
N PRO A 12 -3.18 -0.67 19.74
CA PRO A 12 -3.06 0.78 19.52
C PRO A 12 -2.78 1.06 18.03
N LEU A 13 -2.87 2.34 17.65
CA LEU A 13 -2.38 2.79 16.33
C LEU A 13 -0.85 2.73 16.31
N ALA A 14 -0.29 2.12 15.24
CA ALA A 14 1.14 1.84 15.14
C ALA A 14 2.01 3.11 15.12
N ASN A 15 1.56 4.17 14.43
CA ASN A 15 2.31 5.41 14.26
C ASN A 15 1.84 6.55 15.19
N LYS A 16 1.03 6.25 16.21
CA LYS A 16 0.59 7.22 17.22
C LYS A 16 1.47 7.11 18.47
N TYR A 17 2.62 7.79 18.45
CA TYR A 17 3.56 7.75 19.58
C TYR A 17 3.06 8.52 20.79
N LEU A 18 3.31 7.98 21.99
CA LEU A 18 2.97 8.65 23.25
C LEU A 18 3.97 9.77 23.52
N LYS A 19 3.47 10.97 23.79
CA LYS A 19 4.30 12.17 24.06
C LYS A 19 5.00 12.13 25.44
N THR A 20 4.52 11.32 26.39
CA THR A 20 5.11 11.21 27.74
C THR A 20 4.96 9.81 28.32
N TYR A 21 5.96 9.37 29.09
CA TYR A 21 5.97 8.10 29.84
C TYR A 21 4.85 7.98 30.89
N LYS A 22 4.29 9.10 31.37
CA LYS A 22 3.23 9.12 32.39
C LYS A 22 1.88 8.57 31.90
N LYS A 23 1.70 8.30 30.58
CA LYS A 23 0.49 7.68 30.02
C LYS A 23 0.73 6.24 29.58
N LEU A 24 1.29 5.41 30.44
CA LEU A 24 1.50 3.98 30.16
C LEU A 24 0.20 3.16 30.08
N SER A 25 -0.95 3.69 30.56
CA SER A 25 -2.25 3.05 30.37
C SER A 25 -2.98 3.66 29.19
N LEU A 26 -2.97 2.97 28.05
CA LEU A 26 -3.83 3.33 26.91
C LEU A 26 -5.30 3.23 27.37
N LYS A 27 -6.06 4.30 27.14
CA LYS A 27 -7.50 4.27 27.41
C LYS A 27 -8.16 3.28 26.45
N LYS A 28 -9.27 2.65 26.87
CA LYS A 28 -10.00 1.66 26.07
C LYS A 28 -10.41 2.17 24.68
N ASN A 29 -10.65 3.47 24.52
CA ASN A 29 -10.98 4.11 23.25
C ASN A 29 -9.76 4.37 22.33
N GLU A 30 -8.53 4.12 22.80
CA GLU A 30 -7.29 4.20 22.02
C GLU A 30 -6.85 2.83 21.48
N LEU A 31 -7.60 1.79 21.80
CA LEU A 31 -7.39 0.42 21.36
C LEU A 31 -8.43 0.03 20.29
N PHE A 32 -7.98 -0.52 19.19
CA PHE A 32 -8.82 -0.89 18.06
C PHE A 32 -8.74 -2.39 17.81
N LYS A 33 -9.89 -3.01 17.54
CA LYS A 33 -9.96 -4.44 17.19
C LYS A 33 -9.22 -4.69 15.89
N LEU A 34 -8.21 -5.55 15.93
CA LEU A 34 -7.42 -5.96 14.78
C LEU A 34 -7.73 -7.41 14.43
N SER A 35 -8.57 -7.60 13.43
CA SER A 35 -8.89 -8.91 12.86
C SER A 35 -8.96 -8.85 11.35
N VAL A 36 -8.60 -9.95 10.69
CA VAL A 36 -8.36 -10.00 9.25
C VAL A 36 -9.27 -11.02 8.58
N ASN A 37 -9.83 -10.62 7.45
CA ASN A 37 -10.69 -11.42 6.61
C ASN A 37 -10.05 -11.73 5.25
N PHE A 38 -10.45 -12.86 4.70
CA PHE A 38 -10.28 -13.23 3.30
C PHE A 38 -11.62 -13.22 2.59
N ASN A 39 -11.71 -12.49 1.50
CA ASN A 39 -12.90 -12.50 0.65
C ASN A 39 -12.80 -13.62 -0.40
N THR A 40 -13.69 -14.62 -0.32
CA THR A 40 -13.64 -15.81 -1.18
C THR A 40 -13.93 -15.52 -2.65
N LYS A 41 -14.62 -14.41 -2.98
CA LYS A 41 -14.93 -14.00 -4.36
C LYS A 41 -13.81 -13.16 -4.96
N THR A 42 -13.42 -12.08 -4.30
CA THR A 42 -12.39 -11.16 -4.81
C THR A 42 -10.95 -11.61 -4.50
N LYS A 43 -10.78 -12.58 -3.59
CA LYS A 43 -9.47 -13.06 -3.09
C LYS A 43 -8.68 -11.98 -2.35
N LEU A 44 -9.32 -10.89 -1.98
CA LEU A 44 -8.70 -9.78 -1.26
C LEU A 44 -8.64 -10.09 0.24
N VAL A 45 -7.52 -9.78 0.84
CA VAL A 45 -7.30 -9.77 2.29
C VAL A 45 -7.54 -8.37 2.80
N SER A 46 -8.33 -8.24 3.86
CA SER A 46 -8.64 -6.94 4.46
C SER A 46 -8.87 -7.03 5.95
N LEU A 47 -8.67 -5.93 6.65
CA LEU A 47 -9.12 -5.77 8.03
C LEU A 47 -10.66 -5.88 8.07
N ASN A 48 -11.15 -6.51 9.15
CA ASN A 48 -12.60 -6.62 9.38
C ASN A 48 -13.20 -5.28 9.80
N LYS A 49 -12.51 -4.54 10.65
CA LYS A 49 -12.89 -3.20 11.09
C LYS A 49 -11.86 -2.19 10.61
N LYS A 50 -12.33 -1.19 9.88
CA LYS A 50 -11.52 -0.09 9.38
C LYS A 50 -11.60 1.10 10.33
N ILE A 51 -10.51 1.82 10.46
CA ILE A 51 -10.42 3.06 11.23
C ILE A 51 -10.54 4.24 10.25
N PRO A 52 -11.22 5.33 10.61
CA PRO A 52 -11.26 6.52 9.78
C PRO A 52 -9.85 7.07 9.50
N ASP A 53 -9.57 7.39 8.23
CA ASP A 53 -8.25 7.81 7.75
C ASP A 53 -7.68 8.99 8.57
N LYS A 54 -8.53 9.97 8.93
CA LYS A 54 -8.17 11.14 9.74
C LYS A 54 -7.64 10.82 11.14
N LYS A 55 -7.90 9.60 11.67
CA LYS A 55 -7.32 9.17 12.95
C LYS A 55 -5.91 8.62 12.82
N MET A 56 -5.54 8.17 11.63
CA MET A 56 -4.25 7.53 11.33
C MET A 56 -3.30 8.51 10.64
N PHE A 57 -3.79 9.27 9.67
CA PHE A 57 -3.01 10.18 8.82
C PHE A 57 -3.38 11.62 9.14
N ASP A 58 -2.78 12.17 10.18
CA ASP A 58 -3.00 13.53 10.65
C ASP A 58 -1.77 14.45 10.41
N ASP A 59 -1.84 15.65 10.97
CA ASP A 59 -0.80 16.68 10.82
C ASP A 59 0.49 16.39 11.60
N GLU A 60 0.52 15.33 12.42
CA GLU A 60 1.67 14.90 13.21
C GLU A 60 2.21 13.53 12.76
N TYR A 61 1.85 13.07 11.55
CA TYR A 61 2.27 11.76 11.06
C TYR A 61 3.81 11.64 11.01
N PRO A 62 4.41 10.67 11.75
CA PRO A 62 5.85 10.70 12.03
C PRO A 62 6.71 10.09 10.92
N TYR A 63 6.16 9.20 10.09
CA TYR A 63 6.95 8.45 9.13
C TYR A 63 7.37 9.32 7.94
N LYS A 64 8.69 9.30 7.63
CA LYS A 64 9.28 9.97 6.46
C LYS A 64 10.07 8.96 5.64
N SER A 65 9.71 8.81 4.37
CA SER A 65 10.35 7.86 3.45
C SER A 65 11.82 8.19 3.19
N SER A 66 12.20 9.47 3.27
CA SER A 66 13.59 9.91 3.06
C SER A 66 14.56 9.54 4.17
N MET A 67 14.07 9.14 5.35
CA MET A 67 14.94 8.70 6.45
C MET A 67 15.64 7.36 6.18
N SER A 68 15.11 6.56 5.25
CA SER A 68 15.69 5.27 4.88
C SER A 68 16.60 5.39 3.65
N LYS A 69 17.91 5.20 3.83
CA LYS A 69 18.87 5.14 2.70
C LYS A 69 18.50 4.06 1.68
N THR A 70 17.98 2.92 2.13
CA THR A 70 17.51 1.82 1.28
C THR A 70 16.34 2.29 0.40
N MET A 71 15.36 2.99 0.97
CA MET A 71 14.24 3.54 0.22
C MET A 71 14.66 4.60 -0.77
N LEU A 72 15.55 5.52 -0.40
CA LEU A 72 16.09 6.53 -1.32
C LEU A 72 16.77 5.89 -2.53
N ASN A 73 17.60 4.87 -2.32
CA ASN A 73 18.27 4.14 -3.41
C ASN A 73 17.27 3.38 -4.30
N SER A 74 16.27 2.75 -3.69
CA SER A 74 15.17 2.07 -4.41
C SER A 74 14.41 3.05 -5.30
N PHE A 75 14.01 4.21 -4.78
CA PHE A 75 13.32 5.26 -5.52
C PHE A 75 14.17 5.89 -6.62
N LYS A 76 15.47 6.10 -6.38
CA LYS A 76 16.41 6.56 -7.42
C LYS A 76 16.50 5.57 -8.58
N THR A 77 16.57 4.27 -8.28
CA THR A 77 16.60 3.21 -9.31
C THR A 77 15.27 3.13 -10.06
N LEU A 78 14.16 3.20 -9.32
CA LEU A 78 12.82 3.20 -9.89
C LEU A 78 12.57 4.40 -10.82
N SER A 79 12.96 5.60 -10.39
CA SER A 79 12.77 6.82 -11.21
C SER A 79 13.48 6.74 -12.54
N LYS A 80 14.73 6.21 -12.58
CA LYS A 80 15.46 5.95 -13.81
C LYS A 80 14.70 4.97 -14.72
N LYS A 81 14.13 3.89 -14.13
CA LYS A 81 13.35 2.89 -14.85
C LYS A 81 12.07 3.47 -15.43
N ILE A 82 11.32 4.26 -14.64
CA ILE A 82 10.09 4.94 -15.08
C ILE A 82 10.39 5.90 -16.22
N LYS A 83 11.42 6.74 -16.11
CA LYS A 83 11.84 7.70 -17.15
C LYS A 83 12.22 6.99 -18.46
N LYS A 84 13.01 5.92 -18.38
CA LYS A 84 13.43 5.14 -19.56
C LYS A 84 12.25 4.43 -20.24
N ARG A 85 11.36 3.82 -19.44
CA ARG A 85 10.29 2.93 -19.95
C ARG A 85 9.07 3.69 -20.42
N PHE A 86 8.65 4.73 -19.68
CA PHE A 86 7.35 5.39 -19.88
C PHE A 86 7.48 6.85 -20.33
N LYS A 87 8.65 7.49 -20.18
CA LYS A 87 8.92 8.88 -20.57
C LYS A 87 7.77 9.83 -20.14
N PRO A 88 7.43 9.90 -18.83
CA PRO A 88 6.25 10.63 -18.38
C PRO A 88 6.34 12.11 -18.74
N LYS A 89 5.29 12.65 -19.39
CA LYS A 89 5.09 14.08 -19.58
C LYS A 89 4.49 14.74 -18.33
N MET A 90 3.64 14.01 -17.63
CA MET A 90 3.09 14.39 -16.33
C MET A 90 3.07 13.15 -15.43
N PHE A 91 3.71 13.25 -14.28
CA PHE A 91 3.82 12.21 -13.25
C PHE A 91 3.03 12.62 -12.01
N LEU A 92 2.24 11.72 -11.45
CA LEU A 92 1.52 11.94 -10.20
C LEU A 92 1.88 10.88 -9.18
N GLU A 93 2.19 11.28 -7.95
CA GLU A 93 2.38 10.38 -6.82
C GLU A 93 1.24 10.54 -5.80
N ILE A 94 0.54 9.42 -5.55
CA ILE A 94 -0.48 9.32 -4.48
C ILE A 94 0.23 8.82 -3.22
N GLY A 95 0.19 9.60 -2.14
CA GLY A 95 0.96 9.36 -0.92
C GLY A 95 2.43 9.74 -1.11
N SER A 96 2.68 10.96 -1.56
CA SER A 96 4.04 11.42 -1.88
C SER A 96 4.96 11.57 -0.67
N ASN A 97 4.40 11.47 0.54
CA ASN A 97 5.12 11.60 1.79
C ASN A 97 6.00 12.88 1.80
N ASP A 98 7.26 12.80 2.18
CA ASP A 98 8.21 13.93 2.19
C ASP A 98 8.96 14.15 0.85
N GLY A 99 8.51 13.46 -0.20
CA GLY A 99 8.99 13.63 -1.57
C GLY A 99 10.21 12.80 -1.95
N ALA A 100 10.44 11.67 -1.28
CA ALA A 100 11.61 10.81 -1.50
C ALA A 100 11.72 10.28 -2.95
N LEU A 101 10.61 9.97 -3.61
CA LEU A 101 10.62 9.54 -5.01
C LEU A 101 10.64 10.75 -5.97
N ILE A 102 9.73 11.71 -5.76
CA ILE A 102 9.52 12.81 -6.72
C ILE A 102 10.74 13.69 -6.90
N GLN A 103 11.64 13.78 -5.90
CA GLN A 103 12.88 14.55 -6.01
C GLN A 103 13.78 14.10 -7.19
N ASN A 104 13.51 12.95 -7.76
CA ASN A 104 14.21 12.43 -8.93
C ASN A 104 13.54 12.85 -10.26
N PHE A 105 12.46 13.62 -10.25
CA PHE A 105 11.76 14.10 -11.47
C PHE A 105 11.83 15.63 -11.59
N ASN A 106 11.57 16.14 -12.80
CA ASN A 106 11.44 17.58 -13.01
C ASN A 106 10.15 18.09 -12.30
N LYS A 107 10.28 19.11 -11.47
CA LYS A 107 9.20 19.66 -10.65
C LYS A 107 7.98 20.08 -11.47
N ASN A 108 8.21 20.67 -12.65
CA ASN A 108 7.14 21.17 -13.53
C ASN A 108 6.25 20.06 -14.09
N ASN A 109 6.73 18.82 -14.03
CA ASN A 109 6.06 17.64 -14.59
C ASN A 109 5.55 16.69 -13.49
N VAL A 110 5.44 17.16 -12.24
CA VAL A 110 5.07 16.34 -11.07
C VAL A 110 3.92 16.96 -10.33
N VAL A 111 2.93 16.15 -10.01
CA VAL A 111 1.87 16.44 -9.04
C VAL A 111 1.99 15.51 -7.85
N CYS A 112 1.92 16.07 -6.65
CA CYS A 112 1.97 15.35 -5.39
C CYS A 112 0.61 15.36 -4.69
N VAL A 113 0.22 14.22 -4.16
CA VAL A 113 -0.96 14.10 -3.28
C VAL A 113 -0.51 13.52 -1.95
N GLU A 114 -0.66 14.27 -0.87
CA GLU A 114 -0.26 13.88 0.48
C GLU A 114 -1.22 14.46 1.53
N PRO A 115 -2.05 13.64 2.20
CA PRO A 115 -3.03 14.14 3.15
C PRO A 115 -2.41 14.72 4.42
N CYS A 116 -1.26 14.20 4.87
CA CYS A 116 -0.57 14.66 6.08
C CYS A 116 0.06 16.03 5.85
N SER A 117 -0.51 17.09 6.46
CA SER A 117 -0.11 18.46 6.16
C SER A 117 1.34 18.76 6.52
N ASN A 118 1.89 18.12 7.57
CA ASN A 118 3.30 18.25 7.95
C ASN A 118 4.24 17.73 6.85
N LEU A 119 3.87 16.66 6.14
CA LEU A 119 4.64 16.10 5.04
C LEU A 119 4.42 16.90 3.74
N ALA A 120 3.17 17.22 3.41
CA ALA A 120 2.82 18.05 2.26
C ALA A 120 3.53 19.42 2.27
N LYS A 121 3.74 20.03 3.44
CA LYS A 121 4.52 21.26 3.59
C LYS A 121 5.96 21.10 3.11
N ILE A 122 6.56 19.91 3.26
CA ILE A 122 7.94 19.63 2.82
C ILE A 122 8.04 19.68 1.29
N THR A 123 7.12 19.02 0.60
CA THR A 123 7.10 18.99 -0.88
C THR A 123 6.73 20.36 -1.46
N LYS A 124 5.78 21.08 -0.84
CA LYS A 124 5.44 22.47 -1.22
C LYS A 124 6.66 23.40 -1.09
N LYS A 125 7.39 23.34 0.04
CA LYS A 125 8.61 24.14 0.24
C LYS A 125 9.71 23.84 -0.80
N LYS A 126 9.77 22.62 -1.30
CA LYS A 126 10.66 22.21 -2.39
C LYS A 126 10.17 22.68 -3.77
N GLY A 127 9.01 23.32 -3.87
CA GLY A 127 8.43 23.89 -5.11
C GLY A 127 7.67 22.87 -5.97
N TYR A 128 7.19 21.77 -5.39
CA TYR A 128 6.31 20.82 -6.10
C TYR A 128 4.85 21.26 -6.01
N ASP A 129 4.09 21.00 -7.08
CA ASP A 129 2.63 21.13 -7.07
C ASP A 129 2.04 20.03 -6.17
N THR A 130 1.65 20.41 -4.95
CA THR A 130 1.25 19.49 -3.90
C THR A 130 -0.17 19.79 -3.41
N PHE A 131 -1.03 18.78 -3.46
CA PHE A 131 -2.37 18.78 -2.86
C PHE A 131 -2.30 18.10 -1.49
N SER A 132 -2.61 18.87 -0.42
CA SER A 132 -2.68 18.35 0.95
C SER A 132 -4.10 17.83 1.23
N GLU A 133 -4.51 16.79 0.51
CA GLU A 133 -5.86 16.25 0.51
C GLU A 133 -5.80 14.71 0.38
N TYR A 134 -6.84 14.02 0.88
CA TYR A 134 -7.00 12.58 0.67
C TYR A 134 -7.37 12.30 -0.79
N TRP A 135 -6.79 11.23 -1.36
CA TRP A 135 -7.10 10.81 -2.72
C TRP A 135 -8.54 10.36 -2.85
N ASN A 136 -9.30 10.97 -3.77
CA ASN A 136 -10.68 10.67 -4.09
C ASN A 136 -11.07 11.25 -5.46
N LEU A 137 -12.30 10.97 -5.93
CA LEU A 137 -12.76 11.45 -7.23
C LEU A 137 -12.86 12.98 -7.31
N SER A 138 -13.20 13.67 -6.23
CA SER A 138 -13.26 15.13 -6.21
C SER A 138 -11.88 15.74 -6.45
N LEU A 139 -10.86 15.23 -5.75
CA LEU A 139 -9.47 15.65 -5.94
C LEU A 139 -8.96 15.31 -7.35
N ALA A 140 -9.28 14.13 -7.89
CA ALA A 140 -8.90 13.76 -9.25
C ALA A 140 -9.49 14.73 -10.30
N LYS A 141 -10.74 15.19 -10.11
CA LYS A 141 -11.35 16.21 -10.96
C LYS A 141 -10.61 17.55 -10.87
N LYS A 142 -10.30 18.00 -9.65
CA LYS A 142 -9.53 19.22 -9.39
C LYS A 142 -8.14 19.18 -10.03
N ILE A 143 -7.43 18.06 -9.95
CA ILE A 143 -6.15 17.86 -10.60
C ILE A 143 -6.30 17.91 -12.13
N LYS A 144 -7.32 17.23 -12.68
CA LYS A 144 -7.55 17.17 -14.12
C LYS A 144 -7.83 18.54 -14.73
N SER A 145 -8.54 19.44 -14.04
CA SER A 145 -8.76 20.81 -14.52
C SER A 145 -7.46 21.61 -14.61
N LYS A 146 -6.44 21.25 -13.81
CA LYS A 146 -5.15 21.95 -13.79
C LYS A 146 -4.13 21.37 -14.79
N VAL A 147 -4.03 20.03 -14.89
CA VAL A 147 -2.96 19.39 -15.66
C VAL A 147 -3.46 18.58 -16.86
N ASN A 148 -4.78 18.59 -17.11
CA ASN A 148 -5.49 17.89 -18.18
C ASN A 148 -5.35 16.36 -18.06
N LYS A 149 -4.15 15.77 -18.28
CA LYS A 149 -3.91 14.32 -18.30
C LYS A 149 -2.62 13.95 -17.57
N VAL A 150 -2.64 12.79 -16.92
CA VAL A 150 -1.50 12.22 -16.24
C VAL A 150 -1.08 10.93 -16.96
N ASN A 151 0.19 10.84 -17.37
CA ASN A 151 0.69 9.68 -18.12
C ASN A 151 1.16 8.56 -17.21
N VAL A 152 1.67 8.89 -16.03
CA VAL A 152 2.09 7.92 -15.03
C VAL A 152 1.56 8.32 -13.66
N ILE A 153 0.76 7.46 -13.06
CA ILE A 153 0.36 7.55 -11.66
C ILE A 153 1.15 6.50 -10.88
N TYR A 154 1.74 6.89 -9.78
CA TYR A 154 2.47 6.02 -8.88
C TYR A 154 1.92 6.08 -7.47
N SER A 155 1.93 4.94 -6.78
CA SER A 155 1.60 4.84 -5.37
C SER A 155 2.39 3.72 -4.72
N ALA A 156 3.09 4.00 -3.62
CA ALA A 156 3.80 2.99 -2.85
C ALA A 156 3.33 2.97 -1.40
N ASN A 157 3.00 1.79 -0.91
CA ASN A 157 2.55 1.57 0.48
C ASN A 157 1.46 2.56 0.92
N THR A 158 0.58 2.91 -0.01
CA THR A 158 -0.48 3.91 0.22
C THR A 158 -1.86 3.37 -0.12
N LEU A 159 -2.03 2.65 -1.25
CA LEU A 159 -3.36 2.10 -1.59
C LEU A 159 -3.85 1.09 -0.56
N THR A 160 -2.94 0.38 0.08
CA THR A 160 -3.21 -0.50 1.22
C THR A 160 -3.85 0.23 2.42
N HIS A 161 -3.68 1.56 2.51
CA HIS A 161 -4.16 2.39 3.61
C HIS A 161 -5.53 3.05 3.34
N ILE A 162 -5.97 3.14 2.09
CA ILE A 162 -7.18 3.90 1.73
C ILE A 162 -8.43 3.05 1.91
N ASN A 163 -9.40 3.54 2.67
CA ASN A 163 -10.60 2.80 3.03
C ASN A 163 -11.47 2.37 1.84
N ASP A 164 -11.63 3.23 0.83
CA ASP A 164 -12.49 2.99 -0.32
C ASP A 164 -11.69 2.77 -1.60
N LEU A 165 -11.36 1.49 -1.88
CA LEU A 165 -10.65 1.13 -3.12
C LEU A 165 -11.48 1.36 -4.39
N ASP A 166 -12.81 1.39 -4.30
CA ASP A 166 -13.65 1.64 -5.44
C ASP A 166 -13.54 3.10 -5.89
N ASP A 167 -13.58 4.03 -4.95
CA ASP A 167 -13.34 5.44 -5.25
C ASP A 167 -11.90 5.68 -5.73
N VAL A 168 -10.91 5.01 -5.13
CA VAL A 168 -9.50 5.06 -5.57
C VAL A 168 -9.37 4.73 -7.06
N PHE A 169 -9.86 3.56 -7.48
CA PHE A 169 -9.68 3.13 -8.87
C PHE A 169 -10.56 3.88 -9.86
N LYS A 170 -11.75 4.33 -9.45
CA LYS A 170 -12.58 5.27 -10.25
C LYS A 170 -11.83 6.58 -10.50
N SER A 171 -11.23 7.14 -9.45
CA SER A 171 -10.48 8.40 -9.52
C SER A 171 -9.24 8.28 -10.41
N ILE A 172 -8.51 7.17 -10.29
CA ILE A 172 -7.36 6.86 -11.14
C ILE A 172 -7.81 6.70 -12.60
N SER A 173 -8.89 5.94 -12.86
CA SER A 173 -9.42 5.73 -14.21
C SER A 173 -9.88 7.04 -14.87
N TYR A 174 -10.39 7.98 -14.07
CA TYR A 174 -10.82 9.29 -14.56
C TYR A 174 -9.64 10.19 -14.96
N LEU A 175 -8.52 10.13 -14.22
CA LEU A 175 -7.39 11.04 -14.40
C LEU A 175 -6.30 10.49 -15.32
N LEU A 176 -6.07 9.18 -15.30
CA LEU A 176 -5.02 8.53 -16.08
C LEU A 176 -5.30 8.65 -17.57
N ASP A 177 -4.29 9.05 -18.35
CA ASP A 177 -4.39 9.07 -19.82
C ASP A 177 -4.71 7.66 -20.34
N LYS A 178 -5.42 7.58 -21.49
CA LYS A 178 -5.75 6.32 -22.17
C LYS A 178 -4.53 5.44 -22.46
N ASP A 179 -3.39 6.06 -22.73
CA ASP A 179 -2.11 5.41 -22.96
C ASP A 179 -1.23 5.39 -21.70
N GLY A 180 -1.75 5.89 -20.59
CA GLY A 180 -1.04 6.02 -19.32
C GLY A 180 -0.87 4.70 -18.56
N VAL A 181 -0.04 4.75 -17.52
CA VAL A 181 0.30 3.61 -16.68
C VAL A 181 0.13 3.98 -15.21
N LEU A 182 -0.58 3.11 -14.48
CA LEU A 182 -0.60 3.11 -13.03
C LEU A 182 0.45 2.11 -12.51
N ILE A 183 1.30 2.55 -11.59
CA ILE A 183 2.30 1.73 -10.92
C ILE A 183 1.99 1.71 -9.43
N VAL A 184 1.74 0.53 -8.88
CA VAL A 184 1.44 0.33 -7.45
C VAL A 184 2.51 -0.55 -6.85
N GLU A 185 3.01 -0.19 -5.67
CA GLU A 185 3.98 -0.97 -4.92
C GLU A 185 3.46 -1.18 -3.50
N ASP A 186 3.24 -2.44 -3.13
CA ASP A 186 2.72 -2.82 -1.81
C ASP A 186 3.30 -4.17 -1.34
N PRO A 187 3.29 -4.46 -0.03
CA PRO A 187 3.71 -5.74 0.51
C PRO A 187 2.98 -6.92 -0.14
N SER A 188 3.73 -7.98 -0.45
CA SER A 188 3.22 -9.20 -1.07
C SER A 188 2.57 -10.11 -0.03
N PHE A 189 1.28 -10.43 -0.20
CA PHE A 189 0.61 -11.37 0.70
C PHE A 189 1.21 -12.78 0.62
N LEU A 190 1.71 -13.21 -0.54
CA LEU A 190 2.41 -14.48 -0.69
C LEU A 190 3.67 -14.54 0.21
N GLU A 191 4.48 -13.48 0.19
CA GLU A 191 5.69 -13.42 1.02
C GLU A 191 5.35 -13.27 2.51
N CYS A 192 4.30 -12.52 2.83
CA CYS A 192 3.77 -12.40 4.19
C CYS A 192 3.41 -13.79 4.78
N ILE A 193 2.64 -14.62 4.05
CA ILE A 193 2.28 -15.97 4.50
C ILE A 193 3.51 -16.86 4.64
N LYS A 194 4.41 -16.89 3.65
CA LYS A 194 5.59 -17.75 3.65
C LYS A 194 6.49 -17.50 4.85
N LYS A 195 6.64 -16.24 5.24
CA LYS A 195 7.53 -15.80 6.34
C LYS A 195 6.81 -15.70 7.67
N VAL A 196 5.50 -15.95 7.70
CA VAL A 196 4.66 -15.70 8.89
C VAL A 196 4.79 -14.27 9.41
N SER A 197 4.93 -13.31 8.49
CA SER A 197 5.10 -11.88 8.80
C SER A 197 3.78 -11.24 9.22
N TYR A 198 3.28 -11.58 10.41
CA TYR A 198 2.02 -11.02 10.93
C TYR A 198 2.15 -9.59 11.45
N ASP A 199 3.35 -9.08 11.56
CA ASP A 199 3.69 -7.66 11.76
C ASP A 199 3.20 -6.77 10.60
N GLN A 200 2.96 -7.34 9.41
CA GLN A 200 2.34 -6.62 8.29
C GLN A 200 0.85 -6.29 8.54
N PHE A 201 0.21 -6.91 9.54
CA PHE A 201 -1.17 -6.62 9.91
C PHE A 201 -1.20 -5.63 11.08
N TYR A 202 -1.49 -4.39 10.76
CA TYR A 202 -1.77 -3.32 11.72
C TYR A 202 -2.84 -2.38 11.16
N ASN A 203 -3.31 -1.47 11.97
CA ASN A 203 -4.54 -0.73 11.66
C ASN A 203 -4.48 0.13 10.39
N GLU A 204 -3.28 0.54 9.96
CA GLU A 204 -3.09 1.31 8.72
C GLU A 204 -3.10 0.42 7.46
N HIS A 205 -2.67 -0.84 7.56
CA HIS A 205 -2.72 -1.81 6.46
C HIS A 205 -4.12 -2.43 6.35
N ILE A 206 -5.08 -1.66 5.82
CA ILE A 206 -6.47 -2.09 5.65
C ILE A 206 -6.57 -3.27 4.69
N TYR A 207 -5.69 -3.31 3.70
CA TYR A 207 -5.60 -4.35 2.69
C TYR A 207 -4.18 -4.90 2.58
N ILE A 208 -4.05 -6.17 2.20
CA ILE A 208 -2.78 -6.74 1.72
C ILE A 208 -3.05 -7.43 0.39
N PHE A 209 -2.26 -7.05 -0.62
CA PHE A 209 -2.50 -7.44 -1.99
C PHE A 209 -1.73 -8.69 -2.42
N SER A 210 -2.29 -9.35 -3.43
CA SER A 210 -1.67 -10.38 -4.25
C SER A 210 -2.01 -10.11 -5.71
N VAL A 211 -1.29 -10.69 -6.65
CA VAL A 211 -1.64 -10.58 -8.10
C VAL A 211 -3.06 -11.08 -8.32
N LEU A 212 -3.44 -12.17 -7.65
CA LEU A 212 -4.79 -12.73 -7.73
C LEU A 212 -5.87 -11.74 -7.29
N SER A 213 -5.68 -11.04 -6.17
CA SER A 213 -6.64 -10.06 -5.67
C SER A 213 -6.66 -8.78 -6.51
N VAL A 214 -5.49 -8.28 -6.93
CA VAL A 214 -5.38 -7.07 -7.76
C VAL A 214 -6.07 -7.28 -9.10
N LYS A 215 -5.84 -8.40 -9.80
CA LYS A 215 -6.53 -8.73 -11.06
C LYS A 215 -8.05 -8.69 -10.91
N ASN A 216 -8.58 -9.28 -9.83
CA ASN A 216 -10.02 -9.29 -9.58
C ASN A 216 -10.57 -7.90 -9.25
N LEU A 217 -9.80 -7.09 -8.51
CA LEU A 217 -10.19 -5.75 -8.11
C LEU A 217 -10.26 -4.79 -9.31
N ILE A 218 -9.19 -4.71 -10.09
CA ILE A 218 -9.04 -3.69 -11.14
C ILE A 218 -9.93 -3.93 -12.37
N LYS A 219 -10.36 -5.18 -12.57
CA LYS A 219 -11.19 -5.58 -13.73
C LYS A 219 -12.47 -4.75 -13.87
N LYS A 220 -13.11 -4.41 -12.75
CA LYS A 220 -14.37 -3.63 -12.75
C LYS A 220 -14.19 -2.16 -13.12
N PHE A 221 -12.93 -1.67 -13.17
CA PHE A 221 -12.60 -0.31 -13.57
C PHE A 221 -11.98 -0.22 -14.97
N ASN A 222 -12.13 -1.27 -15.76
CA ASN A 222 -11.58 -1.38 -17.11
C ASN A 222 -10.04 -1.27 -17.15
N PHE A 223 -9.39 -1.78 -16.09
CA PHE A 223 -7.94 -1.90 -16.01
C PHE A 223 -7.45 -3.34 -16.22
N GLU A 224 -6.20 -3.47 -16.63
CA GLU A 224 -5.50 -4.72 -16.83
C GLU A 224 -4.07 -4.67 -16.30
N LEU A 225 -3.68 -5.71 -15.57
CA LEU A 225 -2.31 -5.89 -15.08
C LEU A 225 -1.44 -6.40 -16.24
N PHE A 226 -0.39 -5.67 -16.61
CA PHE A 226 0.46 -6.03 -17.73
C PHE A 226 1.90 -6.42 -17.37
N ASP A 227 2.35 -6.10 -16.15
CA ASP A 227 3.68 -6.49 -15.66
C ASP A 227 3.69 -6.55 -14.14
N VAL A 228 4.55 -7.39 -13.56
CA VAL A 228 4.77 -7.52 -12.12
C VAL A 228 6.26 -7.67 -11.84
N GLU A 229 6.76 -6.95 -10.84
CA GLU A 229 8.12 -7.10 -10.32
C GLU A 229 8.09 -7.52 -8.85
N ILE A 230 8.95 -8.47 -8.50
CA ILE A 230 9.18 -8.91 -7.13
C ILE A 230 10.29 -8.02 -6.54
N LEU A 231 10.06 -7.50 -5.35
CA LEU A 231 10.97 -6.61 -4.64
C LEU A 231 11.34 -7.20 -3.28
N SER A 232 12.53 -6.87 -2.80
CA SER A 232 13.00 -7.27 -1.48
C SER A 232 12.59 -6.31 -0.36
N THR A 233 12.04 -5.14 -0.71
CA THR A 233 11.60 -4.12 0.25
C THR A 233 10.47 -4.64 1.14
N HIS A 234 10.37 -4.15 2.38
CA HIS A 234 9.31 -4.47 3.35
C HIS A 234 9.08 -5.98 3.57
N GLY A 235 10.16 -6.77 3.58
CA GLY A 235 10.06 -8.22 3.75
C GLY A 235 9.62 -8.99 2.50
N GLY A 236 9.39 -8.29 1.40
CA GLY A 236 8.95 -8.77 0.09
C GLY A 236 7.70 -8.04 -0.38
N SER A 237 7.87 -7.23 -1.41
CA SER A 237 6.79 -6.45 -2.04
C SER A 237 6.59 -6.87 -3.49
N LEU A 238 5.45 -6.49 -4.06
CA LEU A 238 5.18 -6.57 -5.49
C LEU A 238 4.97 -5.17 -6.05
N ARG A 239 5.55 -4.91 -7.21
CA ARG A 239 5.25 -3.73 -8.02
C ARG A 239 4.37 -4.16 -9.17
N TYR A 240 3.16 -3.64 -9.18
CA TYR A 240 2.13 -3.90 -10.17
C TYR A 240 2.13 -2.80 -11.21
N TYR A 241 2.20 -3.17 -12.50
CA TYR A 241 2.08 -2.24 -13.61
C TYR A 241 0.73 -2.46 -14.28
N ILE A 242 -0.11 -1.45 -14.24
CA ILE A 242 -1.51 -1.50 -14.63
C ILE A 242 -1.75 -0.50 -15.75
N LYS A 243 -2.55 -0.87 -16.73
CA LYS A 243 -2.96 -0.04 -17.87
C LYS A 243 -4.46 -0.10 -18.06
N HIS A 244 -5.02 0.84 -18.81
CA HIS A 244 -6.38 0.66 -19.31
C HIS A 244 -6.46 -0.59 -20.21
N LYS A 245 -7.52 -1.38 -20.08
CA LYS A 245 -7.72 -2.62 -20.85
C LYS A 245 -7.65 -2.36 -22.36
N ASN A 246 -8.17 -1.21 -22.79
CA ASN A 246 -8.21 -0.82 -24.21
C ASN A 246 -6.87 -0.23 -24.70
N ASN A 247 -5.85 -0.13 -23.86
CA ASN A 247 -4.52 0.26 -24.30
C ASN A 247 -3.79 -0.93 -24.93
N ASN A 248 -3.93 -1.10 -26.24
CA ASN A 248 -3.31 -2.20 -27.00
C ASN A 248 -1.83 -1.98 -27.32
N LYS A 249 -1.27 -0.78 -27.05
CA LYS A 249 0.15 -0.46 -27.27
C LYS A 249 1.08 -1.21 -26.31
N ILE A 250 0.58 -1.62 -25.15
CA ILE A 250 1.36 -2.30 -24.12
C ILE A 250 0.91 -3.76 -24.02
N LYS A 251 1.83 -4.69 -24.33
CA LYS A 251 1.58 -6.13 -24.24
C LYS A 251 1.70 -6.63 -22.79
N ILE A 252 0.89 -7.63 -22.43
CA ILE A 252 0.99 -8.32 -21.13
C ILE A 252 2.25 -9.18 -21.13
N LYS A 253 3.04 -9.06 -20.08
CA LYS A 253 4.28 -9.82 -19.90
C LYS A 253 4.04 -11.16 -19.18
N LYS A 254 4.92 -12.12 -19.41
CA LYS A 254 4.94 -13.42 -18.73
C LYS A 254 5.06 -13.32 -17.21
N SER A 255 5.64 -12.23 -16.69
CA SER A 255 5.74 -11.96 -15.24
C SER A 255 4.39 -12.07 -14.52
N VAL A 256 3.31 -11.61 -15.16
CA VAL A 256 1.94 -11.67 -14.58
C VAL A 256 1.46 -13.10 -14.42
N SER A 257 1.56 -13.92 -15.48
CA SER A 257 1.13 -15.33 -15.44
C SER A 257 2.01 -16.17 -14.52
N LEU A 258 3.31 -15.91 -14.49
CA LEU A 258 4.26 -16.60 -13.62
C LEU A 258 3.96 -16.33 -12.14
N GLN A 259 3.74 -15.06 -11.76
CA GLN A 259 3.43 -14.71 -10.38
C GLN A 259 2.04 -15.23 -9.97
N LEU A 260 1.05 -15.14 -10.85
CA LEU A 260 -0.28 -15.70 -10.61
C LEU A 260 -0.21 -17.24 -10.38
N SER A 261 0.56 -17.95 -11.21
CA SER A 261 0.76 -19.40 -11.05
C SER A 261 1.43 -19.74 -9.72
N ARG A 262 2.43 -18.96 -9.27
CA ARG A 262 3.06 -19.12 -7.95
C ARG A 262 2.04 -18.97 -6.82
N GLU A 263 1.17 -17.97 -6.88
CA GLU A 263 0.13 -17.70 -5.89
C GLU A 263 -0.94 -18.80 -5.86
N ILE A 264 -1.36 -19.28 -7.03
CA ILE A 264 -2.31 -20.39 -7.16
C ILE A 264 -1.70 -21.71 -6.65
N LYS A 265 -0.46 -22.03 -7.06
CA LYS A 265 0.26 -23.22 -6.60
C LYS A 265 0.45 -23.24 -5.09
N PHE A 266 0.69 -22.07 -4.49
CA PHE A 266 0.77 -21.94 -3.03
C PHE A 266 -0.60 -22.08 -2.34
N GLY A 267 -1.70 -21.92 -3.07
CA GLY A 267 -3.06 -22.05 -2.55
C GLY A 267 -3.70 -20.73 -2.07
N LEU A 268 -3.26 -19.55 -2.56
CA LEU A 268 -3.86 -18.27 -2.18
C LEU A 268 -5.33 -18.10 -2.63
N HIS A 269 -5.84 -18.98 -3.47
CA HIS A 269 -7.25 -19.03 -3.84
C HIS A 269 -8.12 -19.78 -2.83
N ASN A 270 -7.52 -20.55 -1.90
CA ASN A 270 -8.18 -21.44 -0.94
C ASN A 270 -8.17 -20.88 0.48
N TYR A 271 -9.32 -20.87 1.14
CA TYR A 271 -9.43 -20.39 2.52
C TYR A 271 -8.62 -21.24 3.53
N SER A 272 -8.40 -22.52 3.25
CA SER A 272 -7.58 -23.41 4.11
C SER A 272 -6.15 -22.88 4.32
N THR A 273 -5.55 -22.27 3.29
CA THR A 273 -4.22 -21.64 3.37
C THR A 273 -4.18 -20.53 4.43
N TYR A 274 -5.23 -19.71 4.47
CA TYR A 274 -5.37 -18.63 5.45
C TYR A 274 -5.58 -19.14 6.87
N LYS A 275 -6.36 -20.22 7.03
CA LYS A 275 -6.53 -20.88 8.35
C LYS A 275 -5.19 -21.43 8.88
N LYS A 276 -4.40 -22.07 8.02
CA LYS A 276 -3.06 -22.56 8.38
C LYS A 276 -2.14 -21.42 8.82
N PHE A 277 -2.16 -20.30 8.09
CA PHE A 277 -1.41 -19.12 8.48
C PHE A 277 -1.83 -18.61 9.87
N GLY A 278 -3.12 -18.49 10.16
CA GLY A 278 -3.62 -18.09 11.48
C GLY A 278 -3.13 -19.00 12.62
N ILE A 279 -3.02 -20.31 12.37
CA ILE A 279 -2.44 -21.29 13.31
C ILE A 279 -0.95 -20.99 13.52
N SER A 280 -0.19 -20.76 12.43
CA SER A 280 1.24 -20.45 12.49
C SER A 280 1.51 -19.16 13.28
N VAL A 281 0.69 -18.11 13.09
CA VAL A 281 0.77 -16.86 13.84
C VAL A 281 0.55 -17.12 15.35
N LYS A 282 -0.46 -17.92 15.73
CA LYS A 282 -0.69 -18.28 17.13
C LYS A 282 0.51 -19.00 17.74
N LYS A 283 1.12 -19.94 16.99
CA LYS A 283 2.33 -20.65 17.43
C LYS A 283 3.48 -19.68 17.65
N SER A 284 3.80 -18.84 16.67
CA SER A 284 4.87 -17.82 16.75
C SER A 284 4.68 -16.91 17.97
N LYS A 285 3.47 -16.40 18.21
CA LYS A 285 3.14 -15.60 19.38
C LYS A 285 3.45 -16.34 20.70
N ASN A 286 3.01 -17.61 20.80
CA ASN A 286 3.20 -18.39 22.01
C ASN A 286 4.69 -18.69 22.27
N ASP A 287 5.45 -18.98 21.21
CA ASP A 287 6.89 -19.22 21.30
C ASP A 287 7.64 -17.94 21.75
N LEU A 288 7.27 -16.79 21.22
CA LEU A 288 7.82 -15.50 21.64
C LEU A 288 7.51 -15.20 23.12
N ILE A 289 6.28 -15.43 23.57
CA ILE A 289 5.90 -15.27 24.99
C ILE A 289 6.73 -16.16 25.90
N LYS A 290 6.98 -17.44 25.51
CA LYS A 290 7.84 -18.36 26.28
C LYS A 290 9.28 -17.84 26.38
N ILE A 291 9.83 -17.29 25.31
CA ILE A 291 11.18 -16.67 25.31
C ILE A 291 11.23 -15.49 26.30
N PHE A 292 10.26 -14.58 26.24
CA PHE A 292 10.21 -13.44 27.16
C PHE A 292 10.08 -13.86 28.63
N LYS A 293 9.26 -14.87 28.94
CA LYS A 293 9.17 -15.40 30.30
C LYS A 293 10.51 -15.93 30.79
N LYS A 294 11.18 -16.78 29.98
CA LYS A 294 12.51 -17.33 30.32
C LYS A 294 13.56 -16.24 30.54
N LEU A 295 13.51 -15.16 29.78
CA LEU A 295 14.45 -14.03 29.96
C LEU A 295 14.15 -13.24 31.23
N LYS A 296 12.86 -13.05 31.56
CA LYS A 296 12.45 -12.38 32.79
C LYS A 296 12.82 -13.18 34.06
N ASP A 297 12.72 -14.51 34.00
CA ASP A 297 13.04 -15.40 35.13
C ASP A 297 14.57 -15.50 35.37
N LYS A 298 15.40 -14.99 34.45
CA LYS A 298 16.88 -14.95 34.58
C LYS A 298 17.43 -13.62 35.09
N ASN A 299 16.60 -12.59 35.16
CA ASN A 299 16.90 -11.25 35.69
C ASN A 299 16.11 -11.01 36.99
#